data_76b20d6c1c1a08f901d21e430a781ce0
#
_entry.id   76b20d6c1c1a08f901d21e430a781ce0
#
_cell.length_a   1.000
_cell.length_b   1.000
_cell.length_c   1.000
_cell.angle_alpha   90.00
_cell.angle_beta   90.00
_cell.angle_gamma   90.00
#
_symmetry.space_group_name_H-M   'P 1'
#
loop_
_entity.id
_entity.type
_entity.pdbx_description
1 polymer ?
#
loop_
_entity_poly.entity_id
_entity_poly.type
_entity_poly.pdbx_seq_one_letter_code
_entity_poly.pdbx_strand_id
1 'polypeptide(L)'
;MEKRAMKRTSRIWAGSISALFTISIAHAQTTIDVSKISCDQLSLAKVASPDYIAVWLSGFYNGKRNNTIIDVQQLQDNAEKIRRYCLYNGKGTVMEAVEKVLSTNK
;
A
#
# COMPACT_ATOMS: atom_id res chain seq x y z
N MET A 1 -54.94 51.92 -42.40
CA MET A 1 -55.03 50.54 -41.87
C MET A 1 -53.57 50.05 -41.56
N GLU A 2 -53.24 50.10 -40.38
CA GLU A 2 -51.86 49.75 -39.91
C GLU A 2 -51.84 48.27 -39.44
N LYS A 3 -51.12 47.43 -40.21
CA LYS A 3 -50.92 46.05 -39.79
C LYS A 3 -49.75 46.00 -38.83
N ARG A 4 -50.07 45.86 -37.54
CA ARG A 4 -49.03 45.59 -36.51
C ARG A 4 -48.48 44.21 -36.68
N ALA A 5 -47.21 44.10 -37.10
CA ALA A 5 -46.50 42.86 -37.08
C ALA A 5 -46.14 42.47 -35.64
N MET A 6 -46.70 41.37 -35.13
CA MET A 6 -46.28 40.80 -33.87
C MET A 6 -44.92 40.18 -34.02
N LYS A 7 -43.92 40.80 -33.39
CA LYS A 7 -42.62 40.17 -33.19
C LYS A 7 -42.79 39.02 -32.20
N ARG A 8 -42.71 37.78 -32.68
CA ARG A 8 -42.53 36.61 -31.84
C ARG A 8 -41.08 36.63 -31.34
N THR A 9 -40.91 37.03 -30.11
CA THR A 9 -39.64 36.80 -29.42
C THR A 9 -39.55 35.33 -29.03
N SER A 10 -38.80 34.55 -29.80
CA SER A 10 -38.45 33.19 -29.47
C SER A 10 -37.48 33.22 -28.28
N ARG A 11 -37.99 32.86 -27.12
CA ARG A 11 -37.13 32.63 -25.93
C ARG A 11 -36.39 31.34 -26.13
N ILE A 12 -35.10 31.43 -26.45
CA ILE A 12 -34.22 30.30 -26.45
C ILE A 12 -33.94 29.96 -24.98
N TRP A 13 -34.47 28.86 -24.53
CA TRP A 13 -34.11 28.30 -23.24
C TRP A 13 -32.77 27.61 -23.41
N ALA A 14 -31.70 28.27 -23.00
CA ALA A 14 -30.40 27.63 -22.87
C ALA A 14 -30.44 26.72 -21.64
N GLY A 15 -30.72 25.43 -21.87
CA GLY A 15 -30.58 24.40 -20.89
C GLY A 15 -29.10 24.19 -20.57
N SER A 16 -28.66 24.70 -19.41
CA SER A 16 -27.34 24.38 -18.90
C SER A 16 -27.29 22.91 -18.50
N ILE A 17 -26.73 22.07 -19.35
CA ILE A 17 -26.38 20.71 -19.02
C ILE A 17 -25.15 20.78 -18.12
N SER A 18 -25.34 20.80 -16.79
CA SER A 18 -24.28 20.61 -15.83
C SER A 18 -23.83 19.15 -15.91
N ALA A 19 -22.80 18.90 -16.70
CA ALA A 19 -22.13 17.62 -16.71
C ALA A 19 -21.43 17.44 -15.36
N LEU A 20 -22.02 16.61 -14.49
CA LEU A 20 -21.40 16.14 -13.26
C LEU A 20 -20.24 15.21 -13.66
N PHE A 21 -19.03 15.76 -13.71
CA PHE A 21 -17.82 14.95 -13.81
C PHE A 21 -17.65 14.20 -12.47
N THR A 22 -18.07 12.96 -12.43
CA THR A 22 -17.71 12.06 -11.33
C THR A 22 -16.23 11.74 -11.48
N ILE A 23 -15.39 12.39 -10.67
CA ILE A 23 -13.98 12.06 -10.58
C ILE A 23 -13.90 10.71 -9.86
N SER A 24 -13.78 9.63 -10.61
CA SER A 24 -13.45 8.32 -10.06
C SER A 24 -12.00 8.39 -9.58
N ILE A 25 -11.78 8.48 -8.28
CA ILE A 25 -10.47 8.34 -7.69
C ILE A 25 -10.10 6.86 -7.82
N ALA A 26 -9.41 6.51 -8.90
CA ALA A 26 -8.80 5.21 -9.05
C ALA A 26 -7.70 5.10 -7.99
N HIS A 27 -7.94 4.33 -6.93
CA HIS A 27 -6.89 3.95 -6.00
C HIS A 27 -5.97 2.99 -6.74
N ALA A 28 -4.78 3.47 -7.10
CA ALA A 28 -3.76 2.62 -7.67
C ALA A 28 -3.37 1.58 -6.59
N GLN A 29 -3.67 0.30 -6.85
CA GLN A 29 -3.21 -0.79 -6.00
C GLN A 29 -1.70 -0.90 -6.14
N THR A 30 -0.98 -0.64 -5.06
CA THR A 30 0.46 -0.84 -5.02
C THR A 30 0.76 -2.29 -4.67
N THR A 31 1.30 -3.03 -5.62
CA THR A 31 1.80 -4.39 -5.37
C THR A 31 3.29 -4.32 -5.05
N ILE A 32 3.72 -5.07 -4.05
CA ILE A 32 5.10 -5.10 -3.59
C ILE A 32 5.59 -6.54 -3.63
N ASP A 33 6.72 -6.77 -4.31
CA ASP A 33 7.44 -8.03 -4.24
C ASP A 33 8.39 -8.00 -3.05
N VAL A 34 8.01 -8.66 -1.96
CA VAL A 34 8.77 -8.63 -0.70
C VAL A 34 10.17 -9.21 -0.86
N SER A 35 10.37 -10.15 -1.80
CA SER A 35 11.69 -10.75 -2.06
C SER A 35 12.72 -9.74 -2.60
N LYS A 36 12.25 -8.62 -3.12
CA LYS A 36 13.08 -7.57 -3.73
C LYS A 36 13.28 -6.36 -2.82
N ILE A 37 12.68 -6.35 -1.63
CA ILE A 37 12.85 -5.25 -0.69
C ILE A 37 14.23 -5.33 -0.07
N SER A 38 15.00 -4.25 -0.17
CA SER A 38 16.25 -4.11 0.56
C SER A 38 16.01 -3.69 2.01
N CYS A 39 16.98 -3.96 2.87
CA CYS A 39 16.96 -3.49 4.25
C CYS A 39 16.84 -1.97 4.37
N ASP A 40 17.50 -1.21 3.49
CA ASP A 40 17.39 0.25 3.47
C ASP A 40 15.96 0.70 3.13
N GLN A 41 15.30 0.04 2.18
CA GLN A 41 13.91 0.35 1.84
C GLN A 41 12.95 0.06 3.00
N LEU A 42 13.18 -1.03 3.74
CA LEU A 42 12.41 -1.36 4.92
C LEU A 42 12.63 -0.33 6.03
N SER A 43 13.90 -0.07 6.37
CA SER A 43 14.27 0.82 7.49
C SER A 43 13.79 2.25 7.30
N LEU A 44 13.75 2.72 6.05
CA LEU A 44 13.30 4.06 5.69
C LEU A 44 11.80 4.13 5.36
N ALA A 45 11.06 3.04 5.56
CA ALA A 45 9.63 2.92 5.24
C ALA A 45 9.27 3.39 3.82
N LYS A 46 10.16 3.17 2.85
CA LYS A 46 9.99 3.67 1.47
C LYS A 46 8.94 2.92 0.66
N VAL A 47 8.65 1.68 1.01
CA VAL A 47 7.75 0.81 0.24
C VAL A 47 6.44 0.51 0.96
N ALA A 48 6.50 0.29 2.27
CA ALA A 48 5.34 0.03 3.13
C ALA A 48 5.74 0.21 4.60
N SER A 49 4.76 0.11 5.52
CA SER A 49 5.07 0.07 6.95
C SER A 49 5.99 -1.13 7.26
N PRO A 50 7.13 -0.91 7.93
CA PRO A 50 8.04 -1.98 8.33
C PRO A 50 7.35 -3.09 9.13
N ASP A 51 6.39 -2.74 9.98
CA ASP A 51 5.68 -3.70 10.80
C ASP A 51 4.83 -4.66 9.97
N TYR A 52 4.12 -4.17 8.94
CA TYR A 52 3.36 -5.03 8.04
C TYR A 52 4.25 -5.98 7.25
N ILE A 53 5.38 -5.51 6.78
CA ILE A 53 6.35 -6.35 6.08
C ILE A 53 6.92 -7.41 7.04
N ALA A 54 7.25 -7.04 8.28
CA ALA A 54 7.77 -7.98 9.28
C ALA A 54 6.75 -9.05 9.66
N VAL A 55 5.48 -8.69 9.84
CA VAL A 55 4.38 -9.64 10.10
C VAL A 55 4.19 -10.60 8.93
N TRP A 56 4.18 -10.06 7.69
CA TRP A 56 4.08 -10.88 6.49
C TRP A 56 5.24 -11.88 6.38
N LEU A 57 6.47 -11.42 6.60
CA LEU A 57 7.67 -12.26 6.57
C LEU A 57 7.64 -13.35 7.64
N SER A 58 7.19 -13.02 8.85
CA SER A 58 7.01 -14.00 9.91
C SER A 58 6.00 -15.08 9.52
N GLY A 59 4.85 -14.68 8.95
CA GLY A 59 3.84 -15.61 8.45
C GLY A 59 4.35 -16.47 7.32
N PHE A 60 5.08 -15.90 6.37
CA PHE A 60 5.68 -16.63 5.26
C PHE A 60 6.69 -17.67 5.73
N TYR A 61 7.60 -17.30 6.64
CA TYR A 61 8.61 -18.19 7.19
C TYR A 61 8.01 -19.33 8.00
N ASN A 62 7.04 -19.02 8.88
CA ASN A 62 6.34 -20.02 9.69
C ASN A 62 5.46 -20.94 8.83
N GLY A 63 4.83 -20.39 7.78
CA GLY A 63 4.04 -21.16 6.82
C GLY A 63 4.87 -22.21 6.08
N LYS A 64 6.09 -21.88 5.68
CA LYS A 64 7.02 -22.84 5.06
C LYS A 64 7.39 -24.00 5.98
N ARG A 65 7.27 -23.82 7.30
CA ARG A 65 7.54 -24.82 8.32
C ARG A 65 6.27 -25.50 8.85
N ASN A 66 5.13 -25.26 8.23
CA ASN A 66 3.81 -25.70 8.67
C ASN A 66 3.47 -25.32 10.13
N ASN A 67 4.05 -24.22 10.60
CA ASN A 67 3.77 -23.68 11.93
C ASN A 67 2.64 -22.65 11.84
N THR A 68 1.49 -22.97 12.37
CA THR A 68 0.30 -22.13 12.41
C THR A 68 0.08 -21.45 13.75
N ILE A 69 0.96 -21.70 14.73
CA ILE A 69 0.87 -21.14 16.07
C ILE A 69 1.61 -19.82 16.11
N ILE A 70 0.95 -18.78 16.60
CA ILE A 70 1.55 -17.46 16.78
C ILE A 70 1.76 -17.21 18.27
N ASP A 71 3.00 -16.98 18.65
CA ASP A 71 3.35 -16.30 19.89
C ASP A 71 3.44 -14.81 19.60
N VAL A 72 2.51 -14.03 20.15
CA VAL A 72 2.37 -12.60 19.86
C VAL A 72 3.58 -11.81 20.35
N GLN A 73 4.12 -12.16 21.52
CA GLN A 73 5.32 -11.50 22.05
C GLN A 73 6.53 -11.79 21.17
N GLN A 74 6.72 -13.04 20.79
CA GLN A 74 7.81 -13.43 19.89
C GLN A 74 7.69 -12.77 18.51
N LEU A 75 6.46 -12.59 18.00
CA LEU A 75 6.22 -11.89 16.73
C LEU A 75 6.71 -10.44 16.80
N GLN A 76 6.42 -9.73 17.89
CA GLN A 76 6.87 -8.36 18.11
C GLN A 76 8.40 -8.29 18.25
N ASP A 77 8.99 -9.16 19.05
CA ASP A 77 10.43 -9.24 19.26
C ASP A 77 11.17 -9.55 17.95
N ASN A 78 10.63 -10.42 17.12
CA ASN A 78 11.19 -10.76 15.82
C ASN A 78 11.11 -9.58 14.85
N ALA A 79 10.00 -8.85 14.83
CA ALA A 79 9.87 -7.65 14.01
C ALA A 79 10.91 -6.60 14.39
N GLU A 80 11.13 -6.37 15.67
CA GLU A 80 12.16 -5.46 16.18
C GLU A 80 13.59 -5.91 15.79
N LYS A 81 13.88 -7.20 15.93
CA LYS A 81 15.18 -7.79 15.55
C LYS A 81 15.43 -7.65 14.04
N ILE A 82 14.41 -7.88 13.20
CA ILE A 82 14.52 -7.72 11.75
C ILE A 82 14.84 -6.26 11.41
N ARG A 83 14.12 -5.30 11.98
CA ARG A 83 14.39 -3.87 11.76
C ARG A 83 15.80 -3.50 12.19
N ARG A 84 16.24 -3.97 13.37
CA ARG A 84 17.59 -3.71 13.88
C ARG A 84 18.66 -4.32 12.98
N TYR A 85 18.47 -5.55 12.53
CA TYR A 85 19.38 -6.18 11.57
C TYR A 85 19.50 -5.34 10.30
N CYS A 86 18.38 -4.86 9.77
CA CYS A 86 18.34 -4.05 8.56
C CYS A 86 19.02 -2.69 8.72
N LEU A 87 18.98 -2.07 9.90
CA LEU A 87 19.70 -0.81 10.14
C LEU A 87 21.22 -0.95 9.95
N TYR A 88 21.78 -2.12 10.25
CA TYR A 88 23.21 -2.39 10.12
C TYR A 88 23.59 -3.09 8.81
N ASN A 89 22.62 -3.55 8.04
CA ASN A 89 22.81 -4.33 6.82
C ASN A 89 21.97 -3.78 5.65
N GLY A 90 22.03 -2.49 5.41
CA GLY A 90 21.16 -1.78 4.48
C GLY A 90 21.14 -2.32 3.05
N LYS A 91 22.26 -2.87 2.57
CA LYS A 91 22.38 -3.45 1.22
C LYS A 91 21.82 -4.87 1.11
N GLY A 92 21.59 -5.55 2.23
CA GLY A 92 20.97 -6.87 2.26
C GLY A 92 19.50 -6.80 1.94
N THR A 93 18.87 -7.97 1.77
CA THR A 93 17.43 -8.08 1.56
C THR A 93 16.71 -8.36 2.88
N VAL A 94 15.41 -8.01 2.93
CA VAL A 94 14.58 -8.35 4.09
C VAL A 94 14.42 -9.86 4.27
N MET A 95 14.50 -10.63 3.17
CA MET A 95 14.45 -12.09 3.23
C MET A 95 15.67 -12.67 3.95
N GLU A 96 16.87 -12.15 3.67
CA GLU A 96 18.10 -12.51 4.40
C GLU A 96 18.01 -12.14 5.88
N ALA A 97 17.48 -10.96 6.19
CA ALA A 97 17.28 -10.51 7.56
C ALA A 97 16.38 -11.49 8.35
N VAL A 98 15.26 -11.91 7.76
CA VAL A 98 14.33 -12.87 8.36
C VAL A 98 15.00 -14.22 8.61
N GLU A 99 15.73 -14.75 7.65
CA GLU A 99 16.46 -16.01 7.82
C GLU A 99 17.46 -15.93 8.94
N LYS A 100 18.23 -14.85 9.03
CA LYS A 100 19.20 -14.64 10.11
C LYS A 100 18.55 -14.54 11.47
N VAL A 101 17.47 -13.75 11.58
CA VAL A 101 16.78 -13.53 12.86
C VAL A 101 16.03 -14.78 13.32
N LEU A 102 15.29 -15.45 12.43
CA LEU A 102 14.46 -16.59 12.81
C LEU A 102 15.21 -17.91 12.91
N SER A 103 16.36 -18.05 12.27
CA SER A 103 17.21 -19.24 12.42
C SER A 103 17.93 -19.30 13.77
N THR A 104 18.15 -18.17 14.42
CA THR A 104 18.79 -18.11 15.74
C THR A 104 17.84 -18.40 16.91
N ASN A 105 16.53 -18.49 16.65
CA ASN A 105 15.50 -18.77 17.66
C ASN A 105 15.17 -20.28 17.76
N LYS A 106 16.09 -21.16 17.39
CA LYS A 106 15.94 -22.62 17.57
C LYS A 106 16.40 -23.08 18.95
#